data_56bc9d3caf692b8523ba543ece848d88
#
_entry.id   56bc9d3caf692b8523ba543ece848d88
#
_cell.length_a   1.000
_cell.length_b   1.000
_cell.length_c   1.000
_cell.angle_alpha   90.00
_cell.angle_beta   90.00
_cell.angle_gamma   90.00
#
_symmetry.space_group_name_H-M   'P 1'
#
loop_
_entity.id
_entity.type
_entity.pdbx_description
1 polymer ?
#
loop_
_entity_poly.entity_id
_entity_poly.type
_entity_poly.pdbx_seq_one_letter_code
_entity_poly.pdbx_strand_id
1 'polypeptide(L)'
;MEQKSNYSKKELLIVADEGFDGAGNGKLPMPPMLMVDRILQIIEDGGAFNKGYILAELDIIPDHWFFDCHFKDDPVMPGCLGLDALWQLSGFFLTWIGGEGKGRALGCGEVKFKGQIRPHHEKIIYKIDIRRVIKKPVFMVLANASVQVEDRTIYVAKNLQVGLFTGLIYPPPEGEVEAF
;
A
#
# COMPACT_ATOMS: atom_id res chain seq x y z
N MET A 1 -8.07 14.27 -6.85
CA MET A 1 -6.88 14.98 -6.26
C MET A 1 -5.89 15.30 -7.36
N GLU A 2 -5.12 16.38 -7.24
CA GLU A 2 -4.07 16.69 -8.19
C GLU A 2 -2.92 15.67 -8.11
N GLN A 3 -2.35 15.29 -9.26
CA GLN A 3 -1.16 14.44 -9.32
C GLN A 3 0.06 15.22 -8.83
N LYS A 4 0.64 14.80 -7.71
CA LYS A 4 1.81 15.40 -7.07
C LYS A 4 2.89 14.35 -6.87
N SER A 5 4.11 14.79 -6.58
CA SER A 5 5.22 13.88 -6.25
C SER A 5 5.28 13.46 -4.78
N ASN A 6 4.45 14.05 -3.92
CA ASN A 6 4.37 13.73 -2.49
C ASN A 6 2.96 13.99 -1.94
N TYR A 7 2.61 13.34 -0.83
CA TYR A 7 1.31 13.43 -0.17
C TYR A 7 1.47 13.39 1.35
N SER A 8 0.83 14.33 2.02
CA SER A 8 0.71 14.39 3.47
C SER A 8 -0.35 13.41 4.01
N LYS A 9 -0.33 13.14 5.32
CA LYS A 9 -1.36 12.34 6.00
C LYS A 9 -2.78 12.85 5.72
N LYS A 10 -2.98 14.18 5.78
CA LYS A 10 -4.28 14.79 5.50
C LYS A 10 -4.78 14.47 4.10
N GLU A 11 -3.92 14.51 3.10
CA GLU A 11 -4.28 14.20 1.71
C GLU A 11 -4.57 12.70 1.54
N LEU A 12 -3.80 11.82 2.19
CA LEU A 12 -4.07 10.38 2.16
C LEU A 12 -5.40 10.02 2.82
N LEU A 13 -5.79 10.74 3.90
CA LEU A 13 -7.11 10.58 4.53
C LEU A 13 -8.25 11.02 3.60
N ILE A 14 -8.06 12.07 2.82
CA ILE A 14 -9.03 12.48 1.79
C ILE A 14 -9.16 11.38 0.72
N VAL A 15 -8.05 10.80 0.28
CA VAL A 15 -8.08 9.66 -0.66
C VAL A 15 -8.76 8.44 -0.07
N ALA A 16 -8.60 8.19 1.24
CA ALA A 16 -9.29 7.10 1.92
C ALA A 16 -10.81 7.30 1.96
N ASP A 17 -11.28 8.52 2.15
CA ASP A 17 -12.71 8.85 2.22
C ASP A 17 -13.35 9.01 0.84
N GLU A 18 -12.77 9.83 -0.02
CA GLU A 18 -13.36 10.27 -1.28
C GLU A 18 -12.85 9.51 -2.52
N GLY A 19 -11.69 8.85 -2.41
CA GLY A 19 -10.93 8.33 -3.54
C GLY A 19 -9.97 9.37 -4.14
N PHE A 20 -9.06 8.91 -4.97
CA PHE A 20 -8.03 9.77 -5.56
C PHE A 20 -8.60 10.88 -6.45
N ASP A 21 -9.66 10.58 -7.19
CA ASP A 21 -10.33 11.50 -8.12
C ASP A 21 -11.55 12.21 -7.52
N GLY A 22 -11.92 11.91 -6.26
CA GLY A 22 -13.14 12.39 -5.63
C GLY A 22 -14.41 11.67 -6.09
N ALA A 23 -14.30 10.71 -7.03
CA ALA A 23 -15.40 9.89 -7.53
C ALA A 23 -15.39 8.45 -6.97
N GLY A 24 -14.52 8.19 -6.01
CA GLY A 24 -14.41 6.89 -5.33
C GLY A 24 -13.43 5.90 -5.97
N ASN A 25 -12.69 6.31 -7.02
CA ASN A 25 -11.62 5.50 -7.57
C ASN A 25 -10.39 5.50 -6.67
N GLY A 26 -9.70 4.37 -6.58
CA GLY A 26 -8.43 4.24 -5.89
C GLY A 26 -8.46 4.61 -4.42
N LYS A 27 -9.54 4.29 -3.70
CA LYS A 27 -9.61 4.50 -2.25
C LYS A 27 -8.51 3.75 -1.52
N LEU A 28 -7.86 4.43 -0.60
CA LEU A 28 -7.07 3.80 0.46
C LEU A 28 -8.01 3.29 1.56
N PRO A 29 -7.60 2.33 2.39
CA PRO A 29 -8.40 1.97 3.55
C PRO A 29 -8.44 3.13 4.56
N MET A 30 -9.53 3.22 5.31
CA MET A 30 -9.64 4.15 6.43
C MET A 30 -8.81 3.67 7.63
N PRO A 31 -8.37 4.55 8.53
CA PRO A 31 -7.85 4.14 9.83
C PRO A 31 -8.86 3.23 10.58
N PRO A 32 -8.37 2.20 11.31
CA PRO A 32 -6.97 1.96 11.65
C PRO A 32 -6.19 1.15 10.60
N MET A 33 -6.79 0.75 9.49
CA MET A 33 -6.13 -0.05 8.44
C MET A 33 -5.25 0.75 7.46
N LEU A 34 -5.31 2.07 7.48
CA LEU A 34 -4.38 2.90 6.71
C LEU A 34 -2.97 2.80 7.33
N MET A 35 -2.07 2.11 6.64
CA MET A 35 -0.71 1.82 7.13
C MET A 35 0.35 2.78 6.58
N VAL A 36 -0.05 3.98 6.20
CA VAL A 36 0.82 5.00 5.62
C VAL A 36 0.42 6.37 6.16
N ASP A 37 1.40 7.15 6.66
CA ASP A 37 1.16 8.52 7.08
C ASP A 37 1.48 9.55 6.00
N ARG A 38 2.46 9.26 5.13
CA ARG A 38 2.83 10.16 4.04
C ARG A 38 3.60 9.46 2.93
N ILE A 39 3.44 9.95 1.73
CA ILE A 39 4.27 9.60 0.60
C ILE A 39 5.28 10.73 0.43
N LEU A 40 6.55 10.42 0.60
CA LEU A 40 7.66 11.38 0.49
C LEU A 40 8.01 11.63 -0.97
N GLN A 41 7.91 10.58 -1.79
CA GLN A 41 8.18 10.64 -3.21
C GLN A 41 7.38 9.60 -3.96
N ILE A 42 6.80 10.00 -5.07
CA ILE A 42 6.21 9.10 -6.08
C ILE A 42 6.58 9.63 -7.47
N ILE A 43 7.11 8.77 -8.32
CA ILE A 43 7.55 9.12 -9.68
C ILE A 43 7.24 7.98 -10.65
N GLU A 44 6.97 8.30 -11.91
CA GLU A 44 6.56 7.33 -12.94
C GLU A 44 7.73 6.64 -13.64
N ASP A 45 8.89 7.27 -13.70
CA ASP A 45 10.05 6.84 -14.51
C ASP A 45 11.32 6.55 -13.68
N GLY A 46 11.17 6.31 -12.36
CA GLY A 46 12.28 6.04 -11.46
C GLY A 46 12.32 4.60 -10.94
N GLY A 47 13.10 4.43 -9.88
CA GLY A 47 13.29 3.15 -9.20
C GLY A 47 14.23 2.19 -9.92
N ALA A 48 14.41 1.00 -9.36
CA ALA A 48 15.38 0.02 -9.83
C ALA A 48 15.12 -0.48 -11.28
N PHE A 49 13.90 -0.32 -11.79
CA PHE A 49 13.50 -0.79 -13.11
C PHE A 49 13.15 0.35 -14.08
N ASN A 50 13.29 1.61 -13.68
CA ASN A 50 12.87 2.79 -14.43
C ASN A 50 11.40 2.71 -14.92
N LYS A 51 10.52 2.25 -14.05
CA LYS A 51 9.08 2.05 -14.32
C LYS A 51 8.17 2.66 -13.26
N GLY A 52 8.76 3.33 -12.28
CA GLY A 52 8.11 3.98 -11.16
C GLY A 52 8.72 3.61 -9.82
N TYR A 53 8.60 4.55 -8.89
CA TYR A 53 9.14 4.41 -7.54
C TYR A 53 8.25 5.12 -6.53
N ILE A 54 8.15 4.54 -5.35
CA ILE A 54 7.46 5.15 -4.20
C ILE A 54 8.36 5.04 -2.98
N LEU A 55 8.49 6.17 -2.28
CA LEU A 55 9.06 6.28 -0.94
C LEU A 55 7.99 6.82 -0.01
N ALA A 56 7.66 6.08 1.04
CA ALA A 56 6.61 6.45 1.99
C ALA A 56 7.00 6.12 3.43
N GLU A 57 6.27 6.69 4.39
CA GLU A 57 6.51 6.52 5.82
C GLU A 57 5.23 6.24 6.59
N LEU A 58 5.38 5.50 7.69
CA LEU A 58 4.44 5.41 8.81
C LEU A 58 5.19 5.76 10.10
N ASP A 59 4.69 6.70 10.87
CA ASP A 59 5.22 6.99 12.20
C ASP A 59 4.77 5.89 13.18
N ILE A 60 5.69 5.42 14.00
CA ILE A 60 5.38 4.44 15.03
C ILE A 60 5.14 5.17 16.34
N ILE A 61 3.99 4.94 16.92
CA ILE A 61 3.64 5.38 18.26
C ILE A 61 3.33 4.15 19.12
N PRO A 62 3.70 4.15 20.42
CA PRO A 62 3.43 3.02 21.32
C PRO A 62 1.96 2.62 21.39
N ASP A 63 1.04 3.57 21.19
CA ASP A 63 -0.41 3.38 21.28
C ASP A 63 -1.06 2.86 19.99
N HIS A 64 -0.29 2.37 19.03
CA HIS A 64 -0.90 1.69 17.88
C HIS A 64 -1.64 0.44 18.33
N TRP A 65 -2.90 0.32 17.89
CA TRP A 65 -3.84 -0.75 18.26
C TRP A 65 -3.28 -2.17 18.18
N PHE A 66 -2.40 -2.42 17.23
CA PHE A 66 -1.81 -3.74 17.03
C PHE A 66 -0.78 -4.12 18.11
N PHE A 67 -0.20 -3.15 18.82
CA PHE A 67 0.73 -3.43 19.92
C PHE A 67 -0.01 -3.93 21.16
N ASP A 68 -1.29 -3.58 21.35
CA ASP A 68 -2.09 -4.03 22.47
C ASP A 68 -2.46 -5.52 22.37
N CYS A 69 -2.49 -6.07 21.17
CA CYS A 69 -3.00 -7.41 20.92
C CYS A 69 -1.99 -8.37 20.26
N HIS A 70 -0.89 -7.89 19.75
CA HIS A 70 0.06 -8.71 19.01
C HIS A 70 1.51 -8.47 19.48
N PHE A 71 1.95 -9.13 20.54
CA PHE A 71 1.28 -10.07 21.44
C PHE A 71 1.24 -9.50 22.85
N LYS A 72 0.41 -10.10 23.78
CA LYS A 72 0.44 -9.72 25.19
C LYS A 72 1.86 -9.92 25.73
N ASP A 73 2.40 -8.88 26.38
CA ASP A 73 3.75 -8.85 26.97
C ASP A 73 4.91 -8.96 25.95
N ASP A 74 4.62 -9.01 24.64
CA ASP A 74 5.60 -9.01 23.55
C ASP A 74 5.09 -8.20 22.35
N PRO A 75 4.95 -6.86 22.46
CA PRO A 75 4.38 -6.03 21.41
C PRO A 75 5.26 -6.00 20.17
N VAL A 76 4.70 -6.43 19.05
CA VAL A 76 5.33 -6.38 17.72
C VAL A 76 4.25 -6.11 16.67
N MET A 77 4.53 -5.25 15.70
CA MET A 77 3.62 -5.02 14.58
C MET A 77 3.44 -6.31 13.76
N PRO A 78 2.20 -6.75 13.49
CA PRO A 78 1.97 -7.89 12.59
C PRO A 78 2.62 -7.68 11.23
N GLY A 79 3.40 -8.65 10.76
CA GLY A 79 4.09 -8.55 9.47
C GLY A 79 3.14 -8.39 8.29
N CYS A 80 1.92 -8.92 8.41
CA CYS A 80 0.87 -8.75 7.41
C CYS A 80 0.45 -7.28 7.22
N LEU A 81 0.49 -6.43 8.26
CA LEU A 81 0.16 -5.01 8.14
C LEU A 81 1.23 -4.25 7.35
N GLY A 82 2.51 -4.58 7.57
CA GLY A 82 3.60 -4.03 6.76
C GLY A 82 3.51 -4.47 5.29
N LEU A 83 3.11 -5.71 5.04
CA LEU A 83 2.85 -6.20 3.69
C LEU A 83 1.64 -5.50 3.06
N ASP A 84 0.57 -5.29 3.82
CA ASP A 84 -0.63 -4.59 3.34
C ASP A 84 -0.31 -3.13 2.95
N ALA A 85 0.55 -2.44 3.72
CA ALA A 85 1.03 -1.11 3.35
C ALA A 85 1.66 -1.07 1.94
N LEU A 86 2.41 -2.12 1.57
CA LEU A 86 3.02 -2.21 0.25
C LEU A 86 1.97 -2.38 -0.86
N TRP A 87 0.88 -3.12 -0.59
CA TRP A 87 -0.25 -3.22 -1.52
C TRP A 87 -1.05 -1.91 -1.60
N GLN A 88 -1.29 -1.23 -0.47
CA GLN A 88 -1.94 0.08 -0.43
C GLN A 88 -1.20 1.09 -1.33
N LEU A 89 0.11 1.20 -1.16
CA LEU A 89 0.96 2.10 -1.95
C LEU A 89 1.02 1.71 -3.43
N SER A 90 1.08 0.41 -3.72
CA SER A 90 1.09 -0.08 -5.11
C SER A 90 -0.25 0.20 -5.80
N GLY A 91 -1.37 0.09 -5.08
CA GLY A 91 -2.70 0.46 -5.56
C GLY A 91 -2.82 1.97 -5.76
N PHE A 92 -2.30 2.76 -4.83
CA PHE A 92 -2.24 4.22 -4.96
C PHE A 92 -1.47 4.63 -6.22
N PHE A 93 -0.33 4.00 -6.51
CA PHE A 93 0.44 4.26 -7.72
C PHE A 93 -0.38 4.05 -9.00
N LEU A 94 -1.14 2.97 -9.08
CA LEU A 94 -1.98 2.69 -10.25
C LEU A 94 -2.99 3.81 -10.52
N THR A 95 -3.64 4.30 -9.48
CA THR A 95 -4.60 5.41 -9.59
C THR A 95 -3.89 6.72 -9.89
N TRP A 96 -2.72 6.94 -9.27
CA TRP A 96 -1.90 8.13 -9.48
C TRP A 96 -1.45 8.27 -10.95
N ILE A 97 -1.17 7.15 -11.65
CA ILE A 97 -0.86 7.14 -13.10
C ILE A 97 -2.11 7.12 -14.00
N GLY A 98 -3.29 7.42 -13.45
CA GLY A 98 -4.54 7.56 -14.20
C GLY A 98 -5.37 6.28 -14.36
N GLY A 99 -5.12 5.25 -13.55
CA GLY A 99 -5.97 4.06 -13.51
C GLY A 99 -7.28 4.32 -12.76
N GLU A 100 -8.37 3.71 -13.23
CA GLU A 100 -9.70 3.81 -12.65
C GLU A 100 -10.16 2.47 -12.06
N GLY A 101 -10.96 2.53 -11.00
CA GLY A 101 -11.58 1.36 -10.38
C GLY A 101 -11.18 1.15 -8.91
N LYS A 102 -11.60 0.02 -8.37
CA LYS A 102 -11.33 -0.39 -6.99
C LYS A 102 -10.07 -1.25 -6.94
N GLY A 103 -9.12 -0.88 -6.08
CA GLY A 103 -7.87 -1.63 -5.87
C GLY A 103 -8.11 -2.97 -5.18
N ARG A 104 -7.44 -4.02 -5.68
CA ARG A 104 -7.40 -5.35 -5.04
C ARG A 104 -5.99 -5.90 -5.04
N ALA A 105 -5.55 -6.38 -3.88
CA ALA A 105 -4.34 -7.18 -3.78
C ALA A 105 -4.57 -8.54 -4.46
N LEU A 106 -3.71 -8.89 -5.41
CA LEU A 106 -3.83 -10.13 -6.19
C LEU A 106 -2.85 -11.20 -5.75
N GLY A 107 -1.74 -10.80 -5.12
CA GLY A 107 -0.76 -11.75 -4.63
C GLY A 107 0.61 -11.16 -4.40
N CYS A 108 1.51 -12.02 -3.96
CA CYS A 108 2.93 -11.75 -3.78
C CYS A 108 3.70 -13.05 -4.07
N GLY A 109 4.78 -12.96 -4.85
CA GLY A 109 5.57 -14.15 -5.19
C GLY A 109 6.47 -14.62 -4.06
N GLU A 110 7.09 -13.69 -3.34
CA GLU A 110 7.99 -14.00 -2.22
C GLU A 110 7.88 -12.90 -1.16
N VAL A 111 7.76 -13.30 0.11
CA VAL A 111 7.91 -12.40 1.25
C VAL A 111 8.96 -12.98 2.19
N LYS A 112 9.90 -12.15 2.64
CA LYS A 112 10.88 -12.50 3.67
C LYS A 112 10.86 -11.48 4.77
N PHE A 113 10.54 -11.94 5.98
CA PHE A 113 10.65 -11.18 7.22
C PHE A 113 12.04 -11.42 7.82
N LYS A 114 12.81 -10.34 8.04
CA LYS A 114 14.19 -10.37 8.54
C LYS A 114 14.36 -9.65 9.86
N GLY A 115 13.27 -9.07 10.37
CA GLY A 115 13.25 -8.28 11.59
C GLY A 115 11.84 -8.00 12.06
N GLN A 116 11.73 -7.21 13.09
CA GLN A 116 10.47 -6.86 13.77
C GLN A 116 10.35 -5.34 13.89
N ILE A 117 9.10 -4.86 13.94
CA ILE A 117 8.75 -3.48 14.26
C ILE A 117 8.21 -3.48 15.69
N ARG A 118 8.84 -2.68 16.54
CA ARG A 118 8.57 -2.60 17.98
C ARG A 118 8.12 -1.19 18.37
N PRO A 119 7.45 -1.00 19.53
CA PRO A 119 6.97 0.32 19.97
C PRO A 119 8.05 1.39 20.17
N HIS A 120 9.30 0.99 20.35
CA HIS A 120 10.43 1.93 20.54
C HIS A 120 11.01 2.47 19.22
N HIS A 121 10.64 1.92 18.07
CA HIS A 121 11.03 2.48 16.79
C HIS A 121 10.27 3.78 16.52
N GLU A 122 10.88 4.70 15.77
CA GLU A 122 10.26 5.99 15.47
C GLU A 122 9.39 5.93 14.22
N LYS A 123 9.87 5.25 13.19
CA LYS A 123 9.17 5.18 11.90
C LYS A 123 9.52 3.95 11.06
N ILE A 124 8.62 3.67 10.16
CA ILE A 124 8.79 2.68 9.09
C ILE A 124 8.98 3.43 7.78
N ILE A 125 9.94 2.97 6.97
CA ILE A 125 10.16 3.44 5.60
C ILE A 125 9.74 2.33 4.63
N TYR A 126 8.85 2.67 3.69
CA TYR A 126 8.43 1.83 2.60
C TYR A 126 9.11 2.27 1.30
N LYS A 127 9.76 1.33 0.62
CA LYS A 127 10.34 1.55 -0.72
C LYS A 127 9.73 0.57 -1.69
N ILE A 128 9.18 1.07 -2.79
CA ILE A 128 8.52 0.25 -3.81
C ILE A 128 9.10 0.60 -5.16
N ASP A 129 9.63 -0.41 -5.84
CA ASP A 129 10.15 -0.33 -7.20
C ASP A 129 9.16 -1.01 -8.15
N ILE A 130 8.57 -0.24 -9.04
CA ILE A 130 7.63 -0.75 -10.04
C ILE A 130 8.41 -1.50 -11.12
N ARG A 131 8.07 -2.76 -11.30
CA ARG A 131 8.67 -3.63 -12.32
C ARG A 131 7.95 -3.55 -13.65
N ARG A 132 6.62 -3.52 -13.60
CA ARG A 132 5.78 -3.51 -14.79
C ARG A 132 4.39 -2.98 -14.48
N VAL A 133 3.86 -2.16 -15.37
CA VAL A 133 2.45 -1.81 -15.43
C VAL A 133 1.82 -2.55 -16.62
N ILE A 134 0.70 -3.22 -16.38
CA ILE A 134 -0.09 -3.92 -17.38
C ILE A 134 -1.42 -3.19 -17.49
N LYS A 135 -1.76 -2.74 -18.69
CA LYS A 135 -2.97 -1.91 -18.90
C LYS A 135 -4.20 -2.73 -19.34
N LYS A 136 -4.00 -3.93 -19.88
CA LYS A 136 -5.08 -4.83 -20.35
C LYS A 136 -4.69 -6.28 -20.14
N PRO A 137 -5.63 -7.21 -19.85
CA PRO A 137 -7.08 -6.98 -19.68
C PRO A 137 -7.44 -6.26 -18.38
N VAL A 138 -6.63 -6.35 -17.34
CA VAL A 138 -6.77 -5.65 -16.05
C VAL A 138 -5.66 -4.61 -15.93
N PHE A 139 -6.00 -3.42 -15.43
CA PHE A 139 -4.99 -2.43 -15.13
C PHE A 139 -4.30 -2.78 -13.82
N MET A 140 -3.09 -3.30 -13.89
CA MET A 140 -2.38 -3.84 -12.73
C MET A 140 -0.89 -3.50 -12.72
N VAL A 141 -0.31 -3.61 -11.54
CA VAL A 141 1.11 -3.41 -11.30
C VAL A 141 1.76 -4.67 -10.74
N LEU A 142 3.01 -4.92 -11.18
CA LEU A 142 3.95 -5.81 -10.52
C LEU A 142 5.09 -4.95 -9.92
N ALA A 143 5.37 -5.15 -8.63
CA ALA A 143 6.39 -4.39 -7.93
C ALA A 143 7.28 -5.28 -7.05
N ASN A 144 8.47 -4.80 -6.75
CA ASN A 144 9.28 -5.28 -5.65
C ASN A 144 9.30 -4.20 -4.57
N ALA A 145 9.38 -4.61 -3.31
CA ALA A 145 9.34 -3.66 -2.21
C ALA A 145 10.20 -4.08 -1.04
N SER A 146 10.57 -3.10 -0.23
CA SER A 146 11.21 -3.30 1.06
C SER A 146 10.60 -2.41 2.14
N VAL A 147 10.62 -2.91 3.36
CA VAL A 147 10.26 -2.18 4.57
C VAL A 147 11.50 -2.06 5.43
N GLN A 148 11.78 -0.84 5.89
CA GLN A 148 12.97 -0.51 6.65
C GLN A 148 12.61 0.18 7.97
N VAL A 149 13.41 -0.06 8.98
CA VAL A 149 13.39 0.62 10.27
C VAL A 149 14.85 0.89 10.65
N GLU A 150 15.18 2.12 11.03
CA GLU A 150 16.53 2.51 11.45
C GLU A 150 17.63 2.04 10.45
N ASP A 151 17.42 2.33 9.17
CA ASP A 151 18.31 1.97 8.06
C ASP A 151 18.49 0.45 7.81
N ARG A 152 17.76 -0.39 8.55
CA ARG A 152 17.77 -1.85 8.33
C ARG A 152 16.54 -2.30 7.55
N THR A 153 16.76 -3.07 6.50
CA THR A 153 15.68 -3.76 5.80
C THR A 153 15.18 -4.93 6.64
N ILE A 154 13.90 -4.85 7.05
CA ILE A 154 13.24 -5.87 7.87
C ILE A 154 12.23 -6.71 7.10
N TYR A 155 11.68 -6.21 5.99
CA TYR A 155 10.87 -7.00 5.07
C TYR A 155 11.38 -6.80 3.65
N VAL A 156 11.26 -7.83 2.84
CA VAL A 156 11.35 -7.74 1.38
C VAL A 156 10.18 -8.51 0.78
N ALA A 157 9.57 -7.92 -0.24
CA ALA A 157 8.50 -8.54 -1.00
C ALA A 157 8.84 -8.45 -2.49
N LYS A 158 8.65 -9.56 -3.22
CA LYS A 158 8.89 -9.62 -4.66
C LYS A 158 7.64 -10.04 -5.39
N ASN A 159 7.45 -9.47 -6.56
CA ASN A 159 6.27 -9.72 -7.39
C ASN A 159 4.96 -9.45 -6.63
N LEU A 160 4.91 -8.33 -5.90
CA LEU A 160 3.65 -7.78 -5.42
C LEU A 160 2.74 -7.50 -6.61
N GLN A 161 1.49 -7.89 -6.50
CA GLN A 161 0.51 -7.72 -7.55
C GLN A 161 -0.72 -7.00 -7.00
N VAL A 162 -1.08 -5.91 -7.65
CA VAL A 162 -2.31 -5.14 -7.38
C VAL A 162 -2.98 -4.85 -8.71
N GLY A 163 -4.29 -4.98 -8.75
CA GLY A 163 -5.11 -4.62 -9.92
C GLY A 163 -6.20 -3.63 -9.55
N LEU A 164 -6.63 -2.85 -10.54
CA LEU A 164 -7.83 -2.00 -10.47
C LEU A 164 -8.96 -2.67 -11.23
N PHE A 165 -10.12 -2.75 -10.60
CA PHE A 165 -11.32 -3.39 -11.14
C PHE A 165 -12.46 -2.38 -11.20
N THR A 166 -13.07 -2.27 -12.37
CA THR A 166 -14.29 -1.50 -12.60
C THR A 166 -15.52 -2.40 -12.56
N GLY A 167 -16.68 -1.83 -12.27
CA GLY A 167 -17.95 -2.58 -12.28
C GLY A 167 -18.20 -3.48 -11.07
N LEU A 168 -17.30 -3.48 -10.06
CA LEU A 168 -17.54 -4.22 -8.82
C LEU A 168 -18.71 -3.59 -8.04
N ILE A 169 -19.78 -4.36 -7.88
CA ILE A 169 -21.00 -3.99 -7.14
C ILE A 169 -21.02 -4.76 -5.82
N TYR A 170 -21.31 -4.08 -4.72
CA TYR A 170 -21.49 -4.72 -3.43
C TYR A 170 -22.79 -4.27 -2.76
N PRO A 171 -23.59 -5.20 -2.22
CA PRO A 171 -23.44 -6.65 -2.33
C PRO A 171 -23.56 -7.13 -3.78
N PRO A 172 -22.92 -8.27 -4.16
CA PRO A 172 -23.07 -8.83 -5.50
C PRO A 172 -24.54 -9.19 -5.75
N PRO A 173 -25.00 -9.21 -7.01
CA PRO A 173 -26.33 -9.68 -7.35
C PRO A 173 -26.60 -11.08 -6.80
N GLU A 174 -27.86 -11.36 -6.47
CA GLU A 174 -28.26 -12.62 -5.88
C GLU A 174 -27.89 -13.80 -6.82
N GLY A 175 -27.10 -14.75 -6.30
CA GLY A 175 -26.60 -15.92 -7.06
C GLY A 175 -25.25 -15.71 -7.75
N GLU A 176 -24.65 -14.52 -7.68
CA GLU A 176 -23.30 -14.29 -8.18
C GLU A 176 -22.26 -14.37 -7.06
N VAL A 177 -21.13 -15.02 -7.34
CA VAL A 177 -19.96 -15.01 -6.46
C VAL A 177 -19.08 -13.84 -6.88
N GLU A 178 -18.65 -13.03 -5.92
CA GLU A 178 -17.69 -11.96 -6.20
C GLU A 178 -16.39 -12.58 -6.73
N ALA A 179 -16.16 -12.46 -8.03
CA ALA A 179 -14.93 -12.89 -8.69
C ALA A 179 -14.08 -11.68 -9.07
N PHE A 180 -12.77 -11.83 -8.89
CA PHE A 180 -11.79 -10.83 -9.36
C PHE A 180 -11.29 -11.18 -10.75
#